data_f2fe8fc3c9ad3136bdf4bc8f62f8f8ae
#
_entry.id   f2fe8fc3c9ad3136bdf4bc8f62f8f8ae
#
_cell.length_a   1.000
_cell.length_b   1.000
_cell.length_c   1.000
_cell.angle_alpha   90.00
_cell.angle_beta   90.00
_cell.angle_gamma   90.00
#
_symmetry.space_group_name_H-M   'P 1'
#
loop_
_entity.id
_entity.type
_entity.pdbx_description
1 polymer ?
#
loop_
_entity_poly.entity_id
_entity_poly.type
_entity_poly.pdbx_seq_one_letter_code
_entity_poly.pdbx_strand_id
1 'polypeptide(L)'
;MAERAAGRLWNAATASAAPQSEPPWADDDAVVVAALFVAAAGCYFGVPDVEPWDEQRDARLYPGRHRVVAHPPCERWGRYWGGAPWQIERKKLGDDGGCFAAAIRSVRTFGGVLEHPEGSHAWRYFELNCPPRSGGWVVADWQGGWTCCVEQGTYGHRARKATWLYACGIRLPSLRWGSAPGDFVRPDDGFHSQEERRRAIKTGACQRLSAKQRAATPVEFRDLLLSMVRQ
;
A
#
# COMPACT_ATOMS: atom_id res chain seq x y z
N MET A 1 -21.12 -47.15 40.55
CA MET A 1 -22.20 -46.34 39.96
C MET A 1 -21.55 -45.25 39.11
N ALA A 2 -21.60 -45.41 37.81
CA ALA A 2 -20.99 -44.49 36.88
C ALA A 2 -22.11 -43.91 36.02
N GLU A 3 -22.36 -42.62 36.15
CA GLU A 3 -23.32 -41.90 35.35
C GLU A 3 -22.62 -41.31 34.13
N ARG A 4 -23.12 -41.68 32.95
CA ARG A 4 -22.66 -41.22 31.65
C ARG A 4 -23.29 -39.87 31.34
N ALA A 5 -22.47 -38.82 31.13
CA ALA A 5 -22.90 -37.56 30.57
C ALA A 5 -22.97 -37.68 29.05
N ALA A 6 -24.17 -37.55 28.49
CA ALA A 6 -24.41 -37.55 27.06
C ALA A 6 -23.96 -36.22 26.41
N GLY A 7 -23.04 -36.32 25.46
CA GLY A 7 -22.63 -35.16 24.63
C GLY A 7 -23.75 -34.74 23.67
N ARG A 8 -24.10 -33.47 23.70
CA ARG A 8 -25.00 -32.88 22.72
C ARG A 8 -24.22 -32.59 21.42
N LEU A 9 -24.62 -33.28 20.38
CA LEU A 9 -24.21 -32.96 19.01
C LEU A 9 -24.81 -31.61 18.61
N TRP A 10 -23.96 -30.67 18.29
CA TRP A 10 -24.37 -29.37 17.76
C TRP A 10 -24.58 -29.54 16.25
N ASN A 11 -25.83 -29.52 15.80
CA ASN A 11 -26.20 -29.48 14.40
C ASN A 11 -25.78 -28.13 13.83
N ALA A 12 -24.82 -28.15 12.91
CA ALA A 12 -24.49 -27.00 12.07
C ALA A 12 -25.66 -26.78 11.09
N ALA A 13 -26.54 -25.84 11.45
CA ALA A 13 -27.52 -25.32 10.52
C ALA A 13 -26.77 -24.54 9.44
N THR A 14 -26.87 -24.99 8.21
CA THR A 14 -26.45 -24.26 7.01
C THR A 14 -27.26 -22.98 6.92
N ALA A 15 -26.67 -21.87 7.38
CA ALA A 15 -27.21 -20.56 7.13
C ALA A 15 -27.04 -20.26 5.63
N SER A 16 -28.15 -20.37 4.89
CA SER A 16 -28.25 -19.84 3.53
C SER A 16 -28.00 -18.34 3.61
N ALA A 17 -26.86 -17.89 3.08
CA ALA A 17 -26.58 -16.47 2.91
C ALA A 17 -27.64 -15.90 1.97
N ALA A 18 -28.47 -14.99 2.48
CA ALA A 18 -29.34 -14.17 1.64
C ALA A 18 -28.47 -13.43 0.61
N PRO A 19 -28.92 -13.24 -0.63
CA PRO A 19 -28.20 -12.45 -1.59
C PRO A 19 -28.01 -11.04 -1.02
N GLN A 20 -26.75 -10.64 -0.86
CA GLN A 20 -26.44 -9.27 -0.46
C GLN A 20 -26.97 -8.38 -1.57
N SER A 21 -27.92 -7.50 -1.27
CA SER A 21 -28.41 -6.46 -2.18
C SER A 21 -27.20 -5.68 -2.68
N GLU A 22 -27.09 -5.52 -3.98
CA GLU A 22 -26.08 -4.66 -4.58
C GLU A 22 -26.16 -3.28 -3.92
N PRO A 23 -24.99 -2.69 -3.61
CA PRO A 23 -24.97 -1.39 -2.97
C PRO A 23 -25.57 -0.34 -3.90
N PRO A 24 -26.27 0.69 -3.36
CA PRO A 24 -27.10 1.65 -4.10
C PRO A 24 -26.35 2.57 -5.09
N TRP A 25 -25.04 2.32 -5.35
CA TRP A 25 -24.21 3.05 -6.30
C TRP A 25 -23.72 2.17 -7.48
N ALA A 26 -24.32 1.01 -7.70
CA ALA A 26 -24.08 0.17 -8.87
C ALA A 26 -24.83 0.68 -10.12
N ASP A 27 -24.85 1.99 -10.33
CA ASP A 27 -25.35 2.59 -11.56
C ASP A 27 -24.23 2.72 -12.60
N ASP A 28 -24.58 2.57 -13.84
CA ASP A 28 -23.87 2.38 -15.11
C ASP A 28 -22.88 3.52 -15.50
N ASP A 29 -22.42 4.31 -14.56
CA ASP A 29 -21.42 5.36 -14.78
C ASP A 29 -20.00 4.76 -14.72
N ALA A 30 -19.14 5.22 -15.59
CA ALA A 30 -17.73 4.85 -15.66
C ALA A 30 -17.13 4.70 -14.25
N VAL A 31 -16.49 3.55 -13.96
CA VAL A 31 -15.99 3.22 -12.62
C VAL A 31 -14.97 4.26 -12.19
N VAL A 32 -15.43 5.30 -11.52
CA VAL A 32 -14.59 6.35 -10.96
C VAL A 32 -13.76 5.79 -9.80
N VAL A 33 -12.48 6.11 -9.76
CA VAL A 33 -11.56 5.70 -8.70
C VAL A 33 -11.13 6.90 -7.89
N ALA A 34 -11.24 6.85 -6.57
CA ALA A 34 -10.67 7.85 -5.69
C ALA A 34 -9.19 7.54 -5.42
N ALA A 35 -8.30 8.43 -5.83
CA ALA A 35 -6.87 8.32 -5.56
C ALA A 35 -6.49 9.17 -4.35
N LEU A 36 -6.33 8.54 -3.18
CA LEU A 36 -6.16 9.21 -1.89
C LEU A 36 -4.68 9.38 -1.52
N PHE A 37 -4.36 10.50 -0.87
CA PHE A 37 -3.00 10.84 -0.42
C PHE A 37 -2.00 10.91 -1.58
N VAL A 38 -2.43 11.43 -2.70
CA VAL A 38 -1.57 11.60 -3.88
C VAL A 38 -0.84 12.94 -3.85
N ALA A 39 0.32 13.03 -4.48
CA ALA A 39 1.06 14.26 -4.59
C ALA A 39 0.27 15.28 -5.44
N ALA A 40 0.26 16.54 -5.02
CA ALA A 40 -0.31 17.65 -5.80
C ALA A 40 0.32 17.70 -7.19
N ALA A 41 -0.52 17.80 -8.22
CA ALA A 41 -0.13 17.71 -9.63
C ALA A 41 0.68 16.44 -9.98
N GLY A 42 0.49 15.36 -9.21
CA GLY A 42 1.12 14.05 -9.42
C GLY A 42 0.50 13.25 -10.57
N CYS A 43 0.96 12.01 -10.75
CA CYS A 43 0.58 11.15 -11.88
C CYS A 43 -0.91 10.76 -11.94
N TYR A 44 -1.69 11.01 -10.90
CA TYR A 44 -3.13 10.74 -10.86
C TYR A 44 -3.98 11.90 -11.37
N PHE A 45 -3.41 13.11 -11.49
CA PHE A 45 -4.13 14.27 -12.00
C PHE A 45 -4.29 14.18 -13.53
N GLY A 46 -5.50 14.52 -14.02
CA GLY A 46 -5.81 14.47 -15.45
C GLY A 46 -6.01 13.06 -16.03
N VAL A 47 -6.03 12.02 -15.17
CA VAL A 47 -6.38 10.66 -15.60
C VAL A 47 -7.91 10.54 -15.68
N PRO A 48 -8.47 10.08 -16.81
CA PRO A 48 -9.91 9.86 -16.93
C PRO A 48 -10.46 8.96 -15.81
N ASP A 49 -11.63 9.30 -15.30
CA ASP A 49 -12.34 8.55 -14.26
C ASP A 49 -11.51 8.33 -12.97
N VAL A 50 -10.62 9.27 -12.66
CA VAL A 50 -9.86 9.29 -11.42
C VAL A 50 -10.09 10.61 -10.70
N GLU A 51 -10.52 10.53 -9.44
CA GLU A 51 -10.71 11.66 -8.53
C GLU A 51 -9.50 11.76 -7.57
N PRO A 52 -8.54 12.66 -7.82
CA PRO A 52 -7.37 12.78 -6.94
C PRO A 52 -7.70 13.57 -5.66
N TRP A 53 -7.24 13.04 -4.54
CA TRP A 53 -7.32 13.63 -3.20
C TRP A 53 -5.90 13.84 -2.67
N ASP A 54 -5.40 15.03 -2.81
CA ASP A 54 -4.10 15.48 -2.31
C ASP A 54 -4.19 16.07 -0.89
N GLU A 55 -3.12 16.73 -0.44
CA GLU A 55 -3.06 17.39 0.86
C GLU A 55 -4.08 18.56 0.96
N GLN A 56 -4.34 19.28 -0.13
CA GLN A 56 -5.26 20.41 -0.13
C GLN A 56 -6.71 19.99 0.09
N ARG A 57 -7.12 18.86 -0.49
CA ARG A 57 -8.46 18.28 -0.30
C ARG A 57 -8.60 17.51 1.00
N ASP A 58 -7.51 17.27 1.69
CA ASP A 58 -7.42 16.42 2.88
C ASP A 58 -8.06 15.04 2.70
N ALA A 59 -7.30 14.10 2.13
CA ALA A 59 -7.79 12.76 1.86
C ALA A 59 -8.30 11.98 3.11
N ARG A 60 -8.04 12.47 4.33
CA ARG A 60 -8.62 11.93 5.57
C ARG A 60 -10.12 12.17 5.66
N LEU A 61 -10.60 13.20 4.97
CA LEU A 61 -12.00 13.62 4.93
C LEU A 61 -12.75 13.02 3.73
N TYR A 62 -12.15 12.09 2.99
CA TYR A 62 -12.82 11.44 1.86
C TYR A 62 -14.18 10.86 2.28
N PRO A 63 -15.31 11.37 1.69
CA PRO A 63 -16.66 11.02 2.13
C PRO A 63 -17.10 9.62 1.67
N GLY A 64 -16.34 8.99 0.76
CA GLY A 64 -16.71 7.74 0.10
C GLY A 64 -17.66 7.97 -1.08
N ARG A 65 -17.48 7.16 -2.10
CA ARG A 65 -18.40 6.93 -3.24
C ARG A 65 -17.80 5.88 -4.17
N HIS A 66 -16.46 5.87 -4.29
CA HIS A 66 -15.74 5.11 -5.30
C HIS A 66 -14.72 4.19 -4.64
N ARG A 67 -14.30 3.16 -5.36
CA ARG A 67 -13.17 2.33 -4.97
C ARG A 67 -11.89 3.17 -4.85
N VAL A 68 -10.96 2.72 -4.04
CA VAL A 68 -9.85 3.54 -3.56
C VAL A 68 -8.50 2.98 -3.99
N VAL A 69 -7.64 3.86 -4.50
CA VAL A 69 -6.18 3.67 -4.51
C VAL A 69 -5.57 4.64 -3.51
N ALA A 70 -4.83 4.17 -2.51
CA ALA A 70 -4.33 5.02 -1.44
C ALA A 70 -2.80 4.94 -1.28
N HIS A 71 -2.17 6.11 -1.11
CA HIS A 71 -0.72 6.28 -0.89
C HIS A 71 -0.45 7.10 0.39
N PRO A 72 -0.81 6.59 1.58
CA PRO A 72 -0.61 7.37 2.80
C PRO A 72 0.86 7.71 3.03
N PRO A 73 1.19 8.84 3.66
CA PRO A 73 2.56 9.25 3.92
C PRO A 73 3.35 8.22 4.73
N CYS A 74 4.54 7.85 4.25
CA CYS A 74 5.35 6.80 4.86
C CYS A 74 6.42 7.31 5.83
N GLU A 75 6.61 8.63 5.97
CA GLU A 75 7.70 9.20 6.75
C GLU A 75 7.70 8.77 8.22
N ARG A 76 6.51 8.58 8.82
CA ARG A 76 6.35 8.16 10.22
C ARG A 76 6.23 6.66 10.42
N TRP A 77 6.29 5.90 9.33
CA TRP A 77 6.13 4.46 9.32
C TRP A 77 7.33 3.70 8.76
N GLY A 78 8.20 4.39 8.03
CA GLY A 78 9.39 3.81 7.41
C GLY A 78 10.54 3.59 8.41
N ARG A 79 11.62 2.98 7.94
CA ARG A 79 12.82 2.68 8.73
C ARG A 79 13.39 3.89 9.49
N TYR A 80 13.24 5.10 8.95
CA TYR A 80 13.79 6.34 9.51
C TYR A 80 12.72 7.23 10.16
N TRP A 81 11.63 6.66 10.62
CA TRP A 81 10.50 7.36 11.22
C TRP A 81 10.85 8.34 12.34
N GLY A 82 11.90 8.01 13.12
CA GLY A 82 12.36 8.84 14.25
C GLY A 82 13.13 10.10 13.86
N GLY A 83 13.40 10.28 12.56
CA GLY A 83 14.24 11.38 12.06
C GLY A 83 15.74 11.13 12.22
N ALA A 84 16.55 12.15 11.96
CA ALA A 84 18.00 12.07 12.05
C ALA A 84 18.46 12.04 13.52
N PRO A 85 19.58 11.33 13.85
CA PRO A 85 20.06 11.19 15.23
C PRO A 85 20.36 12.53 15.94
N TRP A 86 20.68 13.57 15.17
CA TRP A 86 21.02 14.92 15.67
C TRP A 86 19.82 15.86 15.84
N GLN A 87 18.60 15.41 15.47
CA GLN A 87 17.39 16.21 15.69
C GLN A 87 17.04 16.24 17.17
N ILE A 88 16.84 17.46 17.70
CA ILE A 88 16.49 17.69 19.11
C ILE A 88 15.09 17.13 19.41
N GLU A 89 14.14 17.38 18.52
CA GLU A 89 12.78 16.86 18.64
C GLU A 89 12.69 15.46 18.02
N ARG A 90 12.44 14.47 18.87
CA ARG A 90 12.19 13.11 18.43
C ARG A 90 10.77 12.99 17.90
N LYS A 91 10.67 12.56 16.66
CA LYS A 91 9.38 12.25 16.05
C LYS A 91 8.84 10.93 16.59
N LYS A 92 7.53 10.80 16.66
CA LYS A 92 6.87 9.57 17.16
C LYS A 92 6.52 8.64 16.00
N LEU A 93 6.64 7.33 16.25
CA LEU A 93 6.15 6.33 15.30
C LEU A 93 4.64 6.49 15.12
N GLY A 94 4.19 6.50 13.87
CA GLY A 94 2.77 6.61 13.56
C GLY A 94 2.17 8.01 13.68
N ASP A 95 2.98 9.04 13.96
CA ASP A 95 2.52 10.42 14.05
C ASP A 95 2.41 11.04 12.63
N ASP A 96 1.48 10.49 11.84
CA ASP A 96 1.18 10.87 10.47
C ASP A 96 -0.14 11.68 10.33
N GLY A 97 -0.66 12.18 11.44
CA GLY A 97 -1.93 12.89 11.48
C GLY A 97 -3.14 12.00 11.18
N GLY A 98 -3.01 10.67 11.31
CA GLY A 98 -4.10 9.71 11.06
C GLY A 98 -4.26 9.32 9.59
N CYS A 99 -3.31 9.67 8.73
CA CYS A 99 -3.40 9.40 7.29
C CYS A 99 -3.48 7.90 6.98
N PHE A 100 -2.62 7.08 7.58
CA PHE A 100 -2.67 5.63 7.36
C PHE A 100 -3.96 5.01 7.88
N ALA A 101 -4.44 5.44 9.05
CA ALA A 101 -5.70 4.97 9.62
C ALA A 101 -6.89 5.30 8.71
N ALA A 102 -6.92 6.51 8.12
CA ALA A 102 -7.95 6.91 7.17
C ALA A 102 -7.85 6.12 5.86
N ALA A 103 -6.63 5.91 5.34
CA ALA A 103 -6.40 5.16 4.11
C ALA A 103 -6.89 3.71 4.22
N ILE A 104 -6.46 2.98 5.26
CA ILE A 104 -6.87 1.57 5.43
C ILE A 104 -8.36 1.43 5.68
N ARG A 105 -8.96 2.35 6.44
CA ARG A 105 -10.42 2.40 6.64
C ARG A 105 -11.15 2.59 5.33
N SER A 106 -10.72 3.54 4.48
CA SER A 106 -11.34 3.79 3.17
C SER A 106 -11.24 2.56 2.26
N VAL A 107 -10.07 1.90 2.19
CA VAL A 107 -9.90 0.68 1.40
C VAL A 107 -10.78 -0.46 1.90
N ARG A 108 -10.92 -0.64 3.22
CA ARG A 108 -11.81 -1.66 3.80
C ARG A 108 -13.29 -1.38 3.54
N THR A 109 -13.68 -0.11 3.58
CA THR A 109 -15.09 0.29 3.45
C THR A 109 -15.57 0.29 2.00
N PHE A 110 -14.77 0.81 1.08
CA PHE A 110 -15.18 1.06 -0.31
C PHE A 110 -14.58 0.09 -1.31
N GLY A 111 -13.70 -0.80 -0.87
CA GLY A 111 -12.89 -1.65 -1.72
C GLY A 111 -11.74 -0.88 -2.36
N GLY A 112 -10.62 -1.57 -2.58
CA GLY A 112 -9.47 -0.93 -3.22
C GLY A 112 -8.12 -1.49 -2.80
N VAL A 113 -7.09 -0.67 -3.00
CA VAL A 113 -5.70 -1.01 -2.70
C VAL A 113 -4.97 0.15 -2.02
N LEU A 114 -4.16 -0.17 -1.00
CA LEU A 114 -3.25 0.74 -0.34
C LEU A 114 -1.82 0.31 -0.63
N GLU A 115 -0.98 1.27 -0.97
CA GLU A 115 0.45 1.09 -1.24
C GLU A 115 1.29 1.70 -0.12
N HIS A 116 2.33 0.96 0.32
CA HIS A 116 3.29 1.47 1.28
C HIS A 116 4.66 0.80 1.11
N PRO A 117 5.77 1.45 1.47
CA PRO A 117 7.09 0.83 1.36
C PRO A 117 7.21 -0.48 2.13
N GLU A 118 7.99 -1.44 1.59
CA GLU A 118 8.38 -2.65 2.30
C GLU A 118 8.96 -2.33 3.68
N GLY A 119 8.64 -3.15 4.67
CA GLY A 119 9.13 -2.98 6.03
C GLY A 119 8.47 -1.84 6.80
N SER A 120 7.36 -1.32 6.30
CA SER A 120 6.58 -0.34 7.02
C SER A 120 6.13 -0.85 8.39
N HIS A 121 6.39 -0.07 9.42
CA HIS A 121 5.90 -0.34 10.77
C HIS A 121 4.37 -0.26 10.88
N ALA A 122 3.69 0.36 9.91
CA ALA A 122 2.24 0.44 9.88
C ALA A 122 1.60 -0.95 9.84
N TRP A 123 2.18 -1.92 9.11
CA TRP A 123 1.65 -3.29 9.09
C TRP A 123 1.54 -3.88 10.48
N ARG A 124 2.62 -3.81 11.25
CA ARG A 124 2.62 -4.32 12.63
C ARG A 124 1.71 -3.50 13.55
N TYR A 125 1.67 -2.18 13.39
CA TYR A 125 0.84 -1.29 14.21
C TYR A 125 -0.66 -1.53 14.02
N PHE A 126 -1.07 -1.84 12.78
CA PHE A 126 -2.46 -2.15 12.43
C PHE A 126 -2.75 -3.66 12.39
N GLU A 127 -1.87 -4.47 13.00
CA GLU A 127 -2.03 -5.92 13.14
C GLU A 127 -2.20 -6.64 11.80
N LEU A 128 -1.52 -6.16 10.75
CA LEU A 128 -1.52 -6.79 9.44
C LEU A 128 -0.39 -7.82 9.33
N ASN A 129 -0.67 -8.95 8.71
CA ASN A 129 0.35 -9.93 8.35
C ASN A 129 1.32 -9.33 7.31
N CYS A 130 2.62 -9.50 7.53
CA CYS A 130 3.63 -9.07 6.57
C CYS A 130 3.67 -10.02 5.38
N PRO A 131 3.65 -9.51 4.14
CA PRO A 131 3.71 -10.36 2.96
C PRO A 131 5.12 -10.93 2.73
N PRO A 132 5.23 -12.13 2.11
CA PRO A 132 6.52 -12.68 1.73
C PRO A 132 7.16 -11.85 0.61
N ARG A 133 8.48 -11.66 0.70
CA ARG A 133 9.23 -10.91 -0.32
C ARG A 133 9.26 -11.60 -1.68
N SER A 134 9.09 -12.91 -1.71
CA SER A 134 8.96 -13.69 -2.94
C SER A 134 7.72 -13.35 -3.76
N GLY A 135 6.78 -12.61 -3.18
CA GLY A 135 5.51 -12.25 -3.81
C GLY A 135 4.40 -13.24 -3.49
N GLY A 136 3.28 -13.07 -4.17
CA GLY A 136 2.03 -13.79 -3.90
C GLY A 136 1.15 -13.06 -2.88
N TRP A 137 -0.17 -13.23 -3.04
CA TRP A 137 -1.15 -12.70 -2.11
C TRP A 137 -1.30 -13.62 -0.91
N VAL A 138 -1.25 -13.05 0.29
CA VAL A 138 -1.53 -13.73 1.55
C VAL A 138 -2.58 -12.95 2.34
N VAL A 139 -3.33 -13.62 3.20
CA VAL A 139 -4.31 -12.96 4.08
C VAL A 139 -3.59 -11.93 4.95
N ALA A 140 -4.06 -10.69 4.92
CA ALA A 140 -3.50 -9.61 5.73
C ALA A 140 -4.13 -9.55 7.11
N ASP A 141 -5.45 -9.70 7.19
CA ASP A 141 -6.21 -9.57 8.42
C ASP A 141 -7.55 -10.34 8.37
N TRP A 142 -8.27 -10.30 9.48
CA TRP A 142 -9.59 -10.93 9.63
C TRP A 142 -10.74 -10.12 8.98
N GLN A 143 -10.47 -8.89 8.51
CA GLN A 143 -11.46 -8.02 7.87
C GLN A 143 -11.54 -8.24 6.35
N GLY A 144 -11.01 -9.33 5.84
CA GLY A 144 -11.01 -9.66 4.42
C GLY A 144 -9.89 -8.99 3.61
N GLY A 145 -8.90 -8.42 4.30
CA GLY A 145 -7.73 -7.84 3.68
C GLY A 145 -6.72 -8.88 3.21
N TRP A 146 -6.08 -8.59 2.09
CA TRP A 146 -4.98 -9.34 1.49
C TRP A 146 -3.77 -8.44 1.32
N THR A 147 -2.58 -9.02 1.42
CA THR A 147 -1.34 -8.29 1.25
C THR A 147 -0.37 -9.03 0.36
N CYS A 148 0.47 -8.29 -0.35
CA CYS A 148 1.56 -8.86 -1.15
C CYS A 148 2.76 -7.90 -1.17
N CYS A 149 3.91 -8.43 -1.60
CA CYS A 149 5.11 -7.64 -1.85
C CYS A 149 5.42 -7.63 -3.35
N VAL A 150 5.65 -6.44 -3.91
CA VAL A 150 6.08 -6.24 -5.29
C VAL A 150 7.26 -5.28 -5.35
N GLU A 151 8.03 -5.32 -6.44
CA GLU A 151 9.07 -4.32 -6.71
C GLU A 151 8.60 -3.36 -7.80
N GLN A 152 8.50 -2.05 -7.49
CA GLN A 152 8.10 -1.04 -8.45
C GLN A 152 9.09 -0.92 -9.64
N GLY A 153 10.32 -1.43 -9.49
CA GLY A 153 11.28 -1.55 -10.58
C GLY A 153 10.76 -2.37 -11.77
N THR A 154 9.90 -3.38 -11.52
CA THR A 154 9.25 -4.16 -12.58
C THR A 154 8.14 -3.39 -13.30
N TYR A 155 7.79 -2.21 -12.80
CA TYR A 155 6.74 -1.32 -13.31
C TYR A 155 7.29 0.09 -13.59
N GLY A 156 8.55 0.18 -14.03
CA GLY A 156 9.14 1.41 -14.54
C GLY A 156 9.81 2.32 -13.50
N HIS A 157 9.89 1.94 -12.22
CA HIS A 157 10.66 2.72 -11.26
C HIS A 157 12.17 2.53 -11.49
N ARG A 158 12.94 3.63 -11.42
CA ARG A 158 14.40 3.60 -11.64
C ARG A 158 15.19 2.84 -10.54
N ALA A 159 14.58 2.65 -9.39
CA ALA A 159 15.08 1.79 -8.33
C ALA A 159 14.16 0.58 -8.15
N ARG A 160 14.64 -0.50 -7.54
CA ARG A 160 13.80 -1.68 -7.26
C ARG A 160 12.56 -1.34 -6.43
N LYS A 161 12.71 -0.51 -5.40
CA LYS A 161 11.63 0.02 -4.54
C LYS A 161 10.61 -1.05 -4.17
N ALA A 162 11.02 -1.98 -3.28
CA ALA A 162 10.12 -3.00 -2.75
C ALA A 162 8.97 -2.34 -1.98
N THR A 163 7.76 -2.81 -2.23
CA THR A 163 6.52 -2.15 -1.86
C THR A 163 5.51 -3.19 -1.39
N TRP A 164 4.84 -2.92 -0.31
CA TRP A 164 3.73 -3.72 0.20
C TRP A 164 2.40 -3.13 -0.25
N LEU A 165 1.54 -4.00 -0.75
CA LEU A 165 0.16 -3.68 -1.07
C LEU A 165 -0.77 -4.32 -0.04
N TYR A 166 -1.79 -3.59 0.36
CA TYR A 166 -2.96 -4.09 1.08
C TYR A 166 -4.18 -3.92 0.19
N ALA A 167 -4.94 -4.98 -0.05
CA ALA A 167 -6.13 -4.95 -0.90
C ALA A 167 -7.31 -5.54 -0.15
N CYS A 168 -8.50 -4.94 -0.31
CA CYS A 168 -9.73 -5.42 0.27
C CYS A 168 -10.91 -5.15 -0.68
N GLY A 169 -11.87 -6.06 -0.76
CA GLY A 169 -13.09 -5.87 -1.55
C GLY A 169 -12.89 -5.75 -3.06
N ILE A 170 -11.76 -6.20 -3.59
CA ILE A 170 -11.43 -6.21 -5.02
C ILE A 170 -10.90 -7.56 -5.45
N ARG A 171 -10.91 -7.81 -6.77
CA ARG A 171 -10.28 -8.99 -7.35
C ARG A 171 -8.76 -8.91 -7.25
N LEU A 172 -8.11 -9.99 -6.84
CA LEU A 172 -6.66 -10.05 -6.70
C LEU A 172 -6.03 -10.60 -7.99
N PRO A 173 -5.33 -9.76 -8.78
CA PRO A 173 -4.65 -10.21 -9.99
C PRO A 173 -3.35 -10.94 -9.65
N SER A 174 -2.86 -11.74 -10.59
CA SER A 174 -1.46 -12.16 -10.57
C SER A 174 -0.58 -10.98 -10.96
N LEU A 175 0.45 -10.70 -10.15
CA LEU A 175 1.40 -9.61 -10.37
C LEU A 175 2.77 -10.14 -10.83
N ARG A 176 3.66 -9.25 -11.21
CA ARG A 176 5.07 -9.61 -11.47
C ARG A 176 5.78 -9.77 -10.13
N TRP A 177 5.93 -11.03 -9.72
CA TRP A 177 6.52 -11.37 -8.42
C TRP A 177 8.04 -11.41 -8.44
N GLY A 178 8.62 -11.22 -7.26
CA GLY A 178 10.06 -11.31 -7.04
C GLY A 178 10.84 -10.08 -7.44
N SER A 179 12.16 -10.24 -7.51
CA SER A 179 13.06 -9.12 -7.78
C SER A 179 13.07 -8.73 -9.25
N ALA A 180 12.98 -7.42 -9.51
CA ALA A 180 13.11 -6.88 -10.84
C ALA A 180 14.49 -7.21 -11.43
N PRO A 181 14.55 -7.74 -12.67
CA PRO A 181 15.81 -7.98 -13.37
C PRO A 181 16.46 -6.66 -13.83
N GLY A 182 17.77 -6.64 -13.97
CA GLY A 182 18.54 -5.52 -14.51
C GLY A 182 19.22 -4.66 -13.45
N ASP A 183 19.85 -3.59 -13.94
CA ASP A 183 20.59 -2.63 -13.13
C ASP A 183 19.67 -1.51 -12.67
N PHE A 184 19.65 -1.31 -11.36
CA PHE A 184 18.83 -0.30 -10.73
C PHE A 184 19.65 0.71 -9.95
N VAL A 185 19.19 1.96 -9.97
CA VAL A 185 19.75 3.01 -9.14
C VAL A 185 19.36 2.76 -7.68
N ARG A 186 20.25 3.01 -6.74
CA ARG A 186 19.94 2.92 -5.31
C ARG A 186 18.99 4.03 -4.88
N PRO A 187 17.89 3.73 -4.16
CA PRO A 187 16.89 4.73 -3.83
C PRO A 187 17.33 5.70 -2.73
N ASP A 188 18.03 5.23 -1.70
CA ASP A 188 18.14 5.99 -0.45
C ASP A 188 19.52 5.91 0.21
N ASP A 189 20.41 5.10 -0.29
CA ASP A 189 21.51 4.67 0.52
C ASP A 189 22.60 5.70 0.70
N GLY A 190 22.89 5.92 1.96
CA GLY A 190 24.23 6.24 2.36
C GLY A 190 25.19 5.22 1.77
N PHE A 191 26.43 5.58 1.64
CA PHE A 191 27.48 4.63 1.33
C PHE A 191 27.72 3.80 2.59
N HIS A 192 27.92 2.50 2.46
CA HIS A 192 28.25 1.62 3.59
C HIS A 192 29.64 1.94 4.17
N SER A 193 30.48 2.66 3.40
CA SER A 193 31.78 3.13 3.86
C SER A 193 32.17 4.45 3.18
N GLN A 194 33.12 5.17 3.76
CA GLN A 194 33.70 6.34 3.12
C GLN A 194 34.47 5.99 1.84
N GLU A 195 35.03 4.80 1.77
CA GLU A 195 35.72 4.30 0.59
C GLU A 195 34.75 4.06 -0.57
N GLU A 196 33.60 3.45 -0.32
CA GLU A 196 32.53 3.30 -1.30
C GLU A 196 32.07 4.67 -1.81
N ARG A 197 31.92 5.66 -0.93
CA ARG A 197 31.57 7.03 -1.31
C ARG A 197 32.62 7.66 -2.24
N ARG A 198 33.90 7.54 -1.90
CA ARG A 198 35.00 8.08 -2.71
C ARG A 198 35.04 7.42 -4.08
N ARG A 199 34.87 6.10 -4.13
CA ARG A 199 34.85 5.30 -5.35
C ARG A 199 33.66 5.74 -6.25
N ALA A 200 32.47 5.86 -5.70
CA ALA A 200 31.28 6.28 -6.42
C ALA A 200 31.42 7.71 -6.97
N ILE A 201 31.99 8.65 -6.21
CA ILE A 201 32.28 10.01 -6.69
C ILE A 201 33.29 9.96 -7.84
N LYS A 202 34.35 9.14 -7.72
CA LYS A 202 35.40 9.05 -8.75
C LYS A 202 34.95 8.39 -10.04
N THR A 203 34.06 7.39 -9.95
CA THR A 203 33.62 6.59 -11.11
C THR A 203 32.28 7.01 -11.68
N GLY A 204 31.54 7.92 -11.02
CA GLY A 204 30.18 8.26 -11.39
C GLY A 204 29.17 7.08 -11.24
N ALA A 205 29.61 5.96 -10.70
CA ALA A 205 28.91 4.67 -10.71
C ALA A 205 27.69 4.58 -9.76
N CYS A 206 27.37 5.64 -9.02
CA CYS A 206 26.26 5.63 -8.09
C CYS A 206 25.39 6.89 -8.29
N GLN A 207 24.53 6.85 -9.27
CA GLN A 207 23.47 7.83 -9.39
C GLN A 207 22.44 7.58 -8.28
N ARG A 208 22.17 8.60 -7.47
CA ARG A 208 21.14 8.57 -6.45
C ARG A 208 19.89 9.24 -6.97
N LEU A 209 18.74 8.71 -6.53
CA LEU A 209 17.48 9.38 -6.75
C LEU A 209 17.33 10.54 -5.77
N SER A 210 16.82 11.67 -6.23
CA SER A 210 16.34 12.74 -5.35
C SER A 210 15.16 12.24 -4.50
N ALA A 211 14.85 12.94 -3.41
CA ALA A 211 13.69 12.60 -2.58
C ALA A 211 12.39 12.53 -3.40
N LYS A 212 12.18 13.48 -4.32
CA LYS A 212 11.04 13.49 -5.24
C LYS A 212 11.01 12.25 -6.15
N GLN A 213 12.14 11.86 -6.72
CA GLN A 213 12.22 10.68 -7.60
C GLN A 213 12.00 9.37 -6.83
N ARG A 214 12.46 9.30 -5.58
CA ARG A 214 12.22 8.13 -4.71
C ARG A 214 10.75 7.96 -4.35
N ALA A 215 10.08 9.07 -4.05
CA ALA A 215 8.67 9.08 -3.69
C ALA A 215 7.75 8.87 -4.90
N ALA A 216 8.21 9.19 -6.10
CA ALA A 216 7.39 9.13 -7.31
C ALA A 216 6.81 7.72 -7.54
N THR A 217 5.55 7.70 -7.95
CA THR A 217 4.85 6.51 -8.44
C THR A 217 5.01 6.46 -9.95
N PRO A 218 5.63 5.40 -10.52
CA PRO A 218 5.72 5.25 -11.97
C PRO A 218 4.33 5.15 -12.61
N VAL A 219 4.21 5.62 -13.85
CA VAL A 219 2.93 5.58 -14.58
C VAL A 219 2.43 4.15 -14.75
N GLU A 220 3.31 3.21 -15.11
CA GLU A 220 2.94 1.79 -15.24
C GLU A 220 2.45 1.18 -13.91
N PHE A 221 3.05 1.58 -12.78
CA PHE A 221 2.61 1.12 -11.47
C PHE A 221 1.28 1.75 -11.05
N ARG A 222 1.08 3.03 -11.32
CA ARG A 222 -0.22 3.71 -11.17
C ARG A 222 -1.31 2.98 -11.97
N ASP A 223 -1.05 2.68 -13.23
CA ASP A 223 -2.02 2.04 -14.12
C ASP A 223 -2.35 0.61 -13.65
N LEU A 224 -1.37 -0.11 -13.11
CA LEU A 224 -1.60 -1.38 -12.44
C LEU A 224 -2.59 -1.21 -11.28
N LEU A 225 -2.33 -0.29 -10.35
CA LEU A 225 -3.21 -0.07 -9.20
C LEU A 225 -4.62 0.35 -9.61
N LEU A 226 -4.74 1.23 -10.62
CA LEU A 226 -6.04 1.61 -11.18
C LEU A 226 -6.76 0.41 -11.81
N SER A 227 -6.05 -0.44 -12.55
CA SER A 227 -6.63 -1.63 -13.16
C SER A 227 -7.16 -2.63 -12.13
N MET A 228 -6.53 -2.72 -10.95
CA MET A 228 -6.98 -3.59 -9.85
C MET A 228 -8.33 -3.14 -9.29
N VAL A 229 -8.59 -1.85 -9.25
CA VAL A 229 -9.80 -1.30 -8.62
C VAL A 229 -10.95 -1.05 -9.60
N ARG A 230 -10.68 -1.04 -10.90
CA ARG A 230 -11.67 -0.88 -11.97
C ARG A 230 -12.37 -2.18 -12.40
N GLN A 231 -12.03 -3.30 -11.78
CA GLN A 231 -12.56 -4.64 -12.10
C GLN A 231 -13.90 -4.89 -11.42
#